data_e750339d95e95796125858195768a30c
#
_entry.id   e750339d95e95796125858195768a30c
#
_cell.length_a   1.000
_cell.length_b   1.000
_cell.length_c   1.000
_cell.angle_alpha   90.00
_cell.angle_beta   90.00
_cell.angle_gamma   90.00
#
_symmetry.space_group_name_H-M   'P 1'
#
loop_
_entity.id
_entity.type
_entity.pdbx_description
1 polymer ?
#
loop_
_entity_poly.entity_id
_entity_poly.type
_entity_poly.pdbx_seq_one_letter_code
_entity_poly.pdbx_strand_id
1 'polypeptide(L)'
;MKQYVFTAGSEKSEILTALTLPFCFGLNILLINLFLFYLPAHRTLPGQTVLYIFLTIFAVYTAWYSVKKIQRALLKTYTVELNDRTVTVRNNTTVLLSGPLQSCQLHYSPQKRISRLKLTIRTDEQAITFIGRNKSFTTIKGTKSLNIFGTCTTADINTLCELGRDLQMLCKKDSPL
;
A
#
# COMPACT_ATOMS: atom_id res chain seq x y z
N MET A 1 13.42 3.17 26.15
CA MET A 1 12.30 3.58 25.26
C MET A 1 12.84 3.73 23.83
N LYS A 2 12.31 2.95 22.87
CA LYS A 2 12.65 3.08 21.45
C LYS A 2 11.44 3.60 20.68
N GLN A 3 11.66 4.50 19.73
CA GLN A 3 10.61 5.08 18.91
C GLN A 3 10.89 4.83 17.43
N TYR A 4 9.89 4.40 16.69
CA TYR A 4 9.92 4.14 15.26
C TYR A 4 8.88 4.98 14.55
N VAL A 5 9.29 5.69 13.49
CA VAL A 5 8.38 6.50 12.68
C VAL A 5 8.47 6.00 11.24
N PHE A 6 7.36 5.63 10.65
CA PHE A 6 7.29 5.11 9.27
C PHE A 6 5.92 5.38 8.65
N THR A 7 5.89 5.35 7.32
CA THR A 7 4.65 5.44 6.54
C THR A 7 4.29 4.05 6.01
N ALA A 8 3.07 3.61 6.30
CA ALA A 8 2.58 2.31 5.87
C ALA A 8 1.10 2.35 5.46
N GLY A 9 0.67 1.34 4.71
CA GLY A 9 -0.73 1.05 4.46
C GLY A 9 -1.30 0.10 5.51
N SER A 10 -2.62 0.09 5.64
CA SER A 10 -3.37 -0.91 6.40
C SER A 10 -3.94 -1.98 5.46
N GLU A 11 -4.40 -3.11 6.00
CA GLU A 11 -5.06 -4.15 5.22
C GLU A 11 -6.32 -3.62 4.51
N LYS A 12 -7.09 -2.75 5.18
CA LYS A 12 -8.26 -2.07 4.58
C LYS A 12 -7.85 -1.18 3.40
N SER A 13 -6.71 -0.50 3.48
CA SER A 13 -6.22 0.35 2.40
C SER A 13 -5.80 -0.45 1.16
N GLU A 14 -5.27 -1.66 1.33
CA GLU A 14 -4.97 -2.55 0.20
C GLU A 14 -6.23 -3.02 -0.52
N ILE A 15 -7.22 -3.49 0.23
CA ILE A 15 -8.50 -3.93 -0.35
C ILE A 15 -9.16 -2.79 -1.10
N LEU A 16 -9.22 -1.60 -0.50
CA LEU A 16 -9.81 -0.43 -1.14
C LEU A 16 -9.07 -0.04 -2.42
N THR A 17 -7.74 -0.06 -2.40
CA THR A 17 -6.94 0.19 -3.60
C THR A 17 -7.18 -0.84 -4.69
N ALA A 18 -7.27 -2.13 -4.33
CA ALA A 18 -7.53 -3.21 -5.28
C ALA A 18 -8.91 -3.07 -5.94
N LEU A 19 -9.92 -2.65 -5.19
CA LEU A 19 -11.28 -2.41 -5.71
C LEU A 19 -11.38 -1.13 -6.55
N THR A 20 -10.60 -0.11 -6.21
CA THR A 20 -10.64 1.18 -6.91
C THR A 20 -10.19 1.07 -8.36
N LEU A 21 -9.19 0.22 -8.65
CA LEU A 21 -8.65 0.08 -10.01
C LEU A 21 -9.69 -0.41 -11.01
N PRO A 22 -10.37 -1.55 -10.82
CA PRO A 22 -11.41 -2.01 -11.74
C PRO A 22 -12.61 -1.05 -11.79
N PHE A 23 -12.96 -0.42 -10.65
CA PHE A 23 -14.05 0.55 -10.61
C PHE A 23 -13.75 1.80 -11.44
N CYS A 24 -12.58 2.42 -11.27
CA CYS A 24 -12.19 3.59 -12.05
C CYS A 24 -12.07 3.27 -13.54
N PHE A 25 -11.53 2.08 -13.87
CA PHE A 25 -11.42 1.65 -15.26
C PHE A 25 -12.79 1.40 -15.90
N GLY A 26 -13.67 0.68 -15.23
CA GLY A 26 -15.04 0.43 -15.70
C GLY A 26 -15.85 1.70 -15.85
N LEU A 27 -15.75 2.65 -14.90
CA LEU A 27 -16.41 3.95 -15.00
C LEU A 27 -15.92 4.75 -16.22
N ASN A 28 -14.62 4.78 -16.47
CA ASN A 28 -14.07 5.46 -17.64
C ASN A 28 -14.55 4.84 -18.96
N ILE A 29 -14.60 3.51 -19.05
CA ILE A 29 -15.14 2.82 -20.24
C ILE A 29 -16.61 3.16 -20.44
N LEU A 30 -17.41 3.17 -19.37
CA LEU A 30 -18.82 3.53 -19.43
C LEU A 30 -19.00 4.98 -19.91
N LEU A 31 -18.22 5.93 -19.40
CA LEU A 31 -18.28 7.33 -19.81
C LEU A 31 -17.88 7.50 -21.29
N ILE A 32 -16.87 6.77 -21.76
CA ILE A 32 -16.46 6.79 -23.16
C ILE A 32 -17.59 6.27 -24.05
N ASN A 33 -18.20 5.12 -23.69
CA ASN A 33 -19.30 4.58 -24.46
C ASN A 33 -20.51 5.52 -24.49
N LEU A 34 -20.82 6.14 -23.34
CA LEU A 34 -21.88 7.15 -23.27
C LEU A 34 -21.59 8.35 -24.17
N PHE A 35 -20.37 8.86 -24.14
CA PHE A 35 -19.93 9.96 -25.00
C PHE A 35 -20.04 9.62 -26.48
N LEU A 36 -19.60 8.43 -26.86
CA LEU A 36 -19.67 7.94 -28.25
C LEU A 36 -21.10 7.71 -28.71
N PHE A 37 -22.01 7.32 -27.82
CA PHE A 37 -23.43 7.17 -28.11
C PHE A 37 -24.10 8.49 -28.50
N TYR A 38 -23.68 9.60 -27.92
CA TYR A 38 -24.21 10.94 -28.23
C TYR A 38 -23.55 11.58 -29.46
N LEU A 39 -22.48 10.97 -30.03
CA LEU A 39 -21.89 11.46 -31.26
C LEU A 39 -22.78 11.06 -32.44
N PRO A 40 -23.14 12.01 -33.33
CA PRO A 40 -23.98 11.70 -34.47
C PRO A 40 -23.33 10.63 -35.38
N ALA A 41 -24.06 9.53 -35.58
CA ALA A 41 -23.60 8.31 -36.26
C ALA A 41 -23.26 8.51 -37.74
N HIS A 42 -23.52 9.66 -38.34
CA HIS A 42 -23.40 9.93 -39.75
C HIS A 42 -22.01 10.33 -40.27
N ARG A 43 -21.02 10.36 -39.38
CA ARG A 43 -19.64 10.66 -39.84
C ARG A 43 -18.79 9.39 -39.75
N THR A 44 -18.74 8.64 -40.81
CA THR A 44 -17.63 7.71 -41.13
C THR A 44 -16.35 8.52 -41.28
N LEU A 45 -15.83 9.03 -40.16
CA LEU A 45 -14.60 9.79 -40.17
C LEU A 45 -13.43 8.79 -40.23
N PRO A 46 -12.47 8.94 -41.14
CA PRO A 46 -11.20 8.21 -41.05
C PRO A 46 -10.47 8.46 -39.72
N GLY A 47 -10.88 9.48 -38.97
CA GLY A 47 -10.41 9.77 -37.62
C GLY A 47 -11.09 9.00 -36.49
N GLN A 48 -12.10 8.18 -36.75
CA GLN A 48 -12.84 7.48 -35.67
C GLN A 48 -11.94 6.51 -34.90
N THR A 49 -11.11 5.77 -35.58
CA THR A 49 -10.12 4.87 -34.98
C THR A 49 -9.11 5.63 -34.13
N VAL A 50 -8.63 6.78 -34.64
CA VAL A 50 -7.69 7.65 -33.88
C VAL A 50 -8.36 8.19 -32.64
N LEU A 51 -9.62 8.62 -32.73
CA LEU A 51 -10.41 9.09 -31.58
C LEU A 51 -10.57 7.99 -30.52
N TYR A 52 -10.89 6.74 -30.91
CA TYR A 52 -10.99 5.61 -29.99
C TYR A 52 -9.67 5.33 -29.27
N ILE A 53 -8.56 5.33 -29.99
CA ILE A 53 -7.22 5.12 -29.42
C ILE A 53 -6.93 6.22 -28.40
N PHE A 54 -7.18 7.49 -28.75
CA PHE A 54 -6.95 8.61 -27.87
C PHE A 54 -7.80 8.53 -26.60
N LEU A 55 -9.11 8.24 -26.71
CA LEU A 55 -10.01 8.08 -25.58
C LEU A 55 -9.61 6.91 -24.68
N THR A 56 -9.13 5.80 -25.27
CA THR A 56 -8.64 4.65 -24.50
C THR A 56 -7.39 5.00 -23.70
N ILE A 57 -6.42 5.67 -24.32
CA ILE A 57 -5.20 6.15 -23.64
C ILE A 57 -5.56 7.10 -22.48
N PHE A 58 -6.49 8.03 -22.75
CA PHE A 58 -6.97 8.96 -21.76
C PHE A 58 -7.66 8.26 -20.57
N ALA A 59 -8.48 7.24 -20.83
CA ALA A 59 -9.15 6.44 -19.80
C ALA A 59 -8.14 5.69 -18.92
N VAL A 60 -7.13 5.07 -19.54
CA VAL A 60 -6.07 4.38 -18.81
C VAL A 60 -5.29 5.36 -17.94
N TYR A 61 -4.94 6.52 -18.48
CA TYR A 61 -4.21 7.56 -17.75
C TYR A 61 -5.01 8.09 -16.55
N THR A 62 -6.29 8.43 -16.75
CA THR A 62 -7.15 8.97 -15.68
C THR A 62 -7.44 7.94 -14.60
N ALA A 63 -7.68 6.68 -14.96
CA ALA A 63 -7.83 5.59 -14.02
C ALA A 63 -6.56 5.39 -13.18
N TRP A 64 -5.41 5.38 -13.84
CA TRP A 64 -4.11 5.29 -13.18
C TRP A 64 -3.85 6.45 -12.21
N TYR A 65 -4.08 7.67 -12.66
CA TYR A 65 -3.90 8.87 -11.84
C TYR A 65 -4.80 8.84 -10.59
N SER A 66 -6.07 8.44 -10.77
CA SER A 66 -7.04 8.32 -9.67
C SER A 66 -6.59 7.28 -8.65
N VAL A 67 -6.16 6.10 -9.09
CA VAL A 67 -5.63 5.05 -8.21
C VAL A 67 -4.43 5.55 -7.42
N LYS A 68 -3.49 6.26 -8.07
CA LYS A 68 -2.31 6.83 -7.40
C LYS A 68 -2.68 7.89 -6.36
N LYS A 69 -3.66 8.73 -6.65
CA LYS A 69 -4.15 9.74 -5.71
C LYS A 69 -4.78 9.09 -4.47
N ILE A 70 -5.62 8.07 -4.68
CA ILE A 70 -6.25 7.31 -3.59
C ILE A 70 -5.21 6.55 -2.77
N GLN A 71 -4.26 5.88 -3.41
CA GLN A 71 -3.17 5.20 -2.70
C GLN A 71 -2.42 6.15 -1.77
N ARG A 72 -2.08 7.35 -2.24
CA ARG A 72 -1.38 8.36 -1.42
C ARG A 72 -2.23 8.84 -0.25
N ALA A 73 -3.53 9.05 -0.46
CA ALA A 73 -4.47 9.47 0.58
C ALA A 73 -4.69 8.40 1.67
N LEU A 74 -4.54 7.12 1.32
CA LEU A 74 -4.71 6.00 2.24
C LEU A 74 -3.44 5.66 3.05
N LEU A 75 -2.28 6.20 2.65
CA LEU A 75 -1.05 6.05 3.42
C LEU A 75 -1.11 6.92 4.67
N LYS A 76 -0.71 6.33 5.78
CA LYS A 76 -0.67 7.02 7.07
C LYS A 76 0.71 6.89 7.68
N THR A 77 1.13 7.95 8.38
CA THR A 77 2.36 7.92 9.16
C THR A 77 2.03 7.41 10.55
N TYR A 78 2.78 6.41 10.97
CA TYR A 78 2.63 5.79 12.28
C TYR A 78 3.87 6.04 13.12
N THR A 79 3.64 6.26 14.40
CA THR A 79 4.68 6.30 15.43
C THR A 79 4.45 5.12 16.37
N VAL A 80 5.46 4.27 16.50
CA VAL A 80 5.43 3.11 17.38
C VAL A 80 6.46 3.33 18.48
N GLU A 81 5.99 3.36 19.72
CA GLU A 81 6.80 3.48 20.92
C GLU A 81 6.88 2.13 21.60
N LEU A 82 8.11 1.68 21.86
CA LEU A 82 8.40 0.47 22.61
C LEU A 82 8.95 0.86 23.98
N ASN A 83 8.24 0.47 25.02
CA ASN A 83 8.68 0.65 26.39
C ASN A 83 8.62 -0.72 27.10
N ASP A 84 9.80 -1.34 27.30
CA ASP A 84 9.97 -2.70 27.82
C ASP A 84 9.07 -3.73 27.12
N ARG A 85 7.88 -4.01 27.66
CA ARG A 85 6.91 -4.95 27.10
C ARG A 85 5.66 -4.31 26.52
N THR A 86 5.51 -3.00 26.68
CA THR A 86 4.35 -2.29 26.18
C THR A 86 4.64 -1.69 24.81
N VAL A 87 3.68 -1.86 23.91
CA VAL A 87 3.71 -1.28 22.57
C VAL A 87 2.60 -0.25 22.48
N THR A 88 2.96 0.96 22.11
CA THR A 88 1.98 2.01 21.81
C THR A 88 2.12 2.41 20.35
N VAL A 89 1.04 2.26 19.58
CA VAL A 89 0.97 2.66 18.17
C VAL A 89 0.09 3.89 18.06
N ARG A 90 0.63 4.95 17.49
CA ARG A 90 -0.09 6.20 17.22
C ARG A 90 -0.13 6.52 15.73
N ASN A 91 -1.23 7.11 15.31
CA ASN A 91 -1.34 7.77 14.01
C ASN A 91 -1.58 9.25 14.28
N ASN A 92 -0.57 10.06 14.05
CA ASN A 92 -0.54 11.45 14.53
C ASN A 92 -0.83 11.53 16.04
N THR A 93 -1.96 12.13 16.42
CA THR A 93 -2.39 12.29 17.82
C THR A 93 -3.25 11.14 18.34
N THR A 94 -3.74 10.28 17.47
CA THR A 94 -4.68 9.20 17.85
C THR A 94 -3.92 7.94 18.21
N VAL A 95 -4.13 7.42 19.42
CA VAL A 95 -3.63 6.11 19.84
C VAL A 95 -4.50 5.03 19.20
N LEU A 96 -3.89 4.15 18.42
CA LEU A 96 -4.58 3.05 17.72
C LEU A 96 -4.48 1.73 18.48
N LEU A 97 -3.37 1.55 19.20
CA LEU A 97 -3.11 0.32 19.97
C LEU A 97 -2.18 0.70 21.10
N SER A 98 -2.50 0.23 22.29
CA SER A 98 -1.64 0.38 23.48
C SER A 98 -1.85 -0.84 24.37
N GLY A 99 -0.77 -1.46 24.81
CA GLY A 99 -0.87 -2.60 25.74
C GLY A 99 0.35 -3.52 25.69
N PRO A 100 0.34 -4.58 26.50
CA PRO A 100 1.40 -5.57 26.52
C PRO A 100 1.45 -6.34 25.19
N LEU A 101 2.66 -6.58 24.69
CA LEU A 101 2.89 -7.32 23.45
C LEU A 101 2.64 -8.81 23.68
N GLN A 102 1.64 -9.39 22.98
CA GLN A 102 1.39 -10.84 22.99
C GLN A 102 2.13 -11.56 21.87
N SER A 103 2.00 -11.06 20.65
CA SER A 103 2.65 -11.69 19.50
C SER A 103 3.00 -10.69 18.42
N CYS A 104 4.06 -11.00 17.69
CA CYS A 104 4.48 -10.24 16.53
C CYS A 104 4.80 -11.20 15.38
N GLN A 105 4.18 -10.95 14.22
CA GLN A 105 4.44 -11.68 13.00
C GLN A 105 4.99 -10.75 11.95
N LEU A 106 6.25 -10.98 11.57
CA LEU A 106 6.89 -10.28 10.45
C LEU A 106 6.98 -11.22 9.26
N HIS A 107 6.31 -10.87 8.19
CA HIS A 107 6.41 -11.58 6.92
C HIS A 107 7.03 -10.66 5.87
N TYR A 108 8.28 -10.93 5.51
CA TYR A 108 9.03 -10.16 4.52
C TYR A 108 9.76 -11.09 3.57
N SER A 109 9.54 -10.92 2.27
CA SER A 109 10.19 -11.69 1.21
C SER A 109 10.96 -10.74 0.28
N PRO A 110 12.24 -10.46 0.56
CA PRO A 110 13.03 -9.50 -0.23
C PRO A 110 13.35 -9.99 -1.64
N GLN A 111 13.31 -11.30 -1.87
CA GLN A 111 13.72 -11.93 -3.15
C GLN A 111 12.62 -11.89 -4.23
N LYS A 112 11.38 -11.52 -3.90
CA LYS A 112 10.30 -11.43 -4.89
C LYS A 112 10.32 -10.06 -5.56
N ARG A 113 10.08 -10.03 -6.88
CA ARG A 113 9.94 -8.79 -7.69
C ARG A 113 9.00 -7.76 -7.06
N ILE A 114 8.02 -8.21 -6.27
CA ILE A 114 7.10 -7.36 -5.51
C ILE A 114 7.33 -7.72 -4.04
N SER A 115 8.32 -7.07 -3.42
CA SER A 115 8.57 -7.24 -1.99
C SER A 115 7.43 -6.60 -1.21
N ARG A 116 6.61 -7.45 -0.58
CA ARG A 116 5.57 -7.05 0.35
C ARG A 116 6.05 -7.37 1.75
N LEU A 117 6.06 -6.37 2.61
CA LEU A 117 6.26 -6.53 4.02
C LEU A 117 4.90 -6.48 4.72
N LYS A 118 4.59 -7.48 5.52
CA LYS A 118 3.42 -7.50 6.40
C LYS A 118 3.93 -7.68 7.82
N LEU A 119 3.66 -6.68 8.67
CA LEU A 119 3.95 -6.70 10.09
C LEU A 119 2.64 -6.67 10.86
N THR A 120 2.34 -7.72 11.62
CA THR A 120 1.17 -7.81 12.48
C THR A 120 1.62 -7.78 13.94
N ILE A 121 1.10 -6.83 14.69
CA ILE A 121 1.33 -6.65 16.12
C ILE A 121 0.02 -6.98 16.82
N ARG A 122 0.07 -7.83 17.82
CA ARG A 122 -1.08 -8.24 18.62
C ARG A 122 -0.83 -7.95 20.09
N THR A 123 -1.77 -7.27 20.70
CA THR A 123 -1.90 -7.08 22.14
C THR A 123 -3.09 -7.90 22.65
N ASP A 124 -3.36 -7.89 23.94
CA ASP A 124 -4.49 -8.62 24.55
C ASP A 124 -5.85 -8.24 23.96
N GLU A 125 -6.02 -6.96 23.65
CA GLU A 125 -7.32 -6.43 23.21
C GLU A 125 -7.44 -6.25 21.70
N GLN A 126 -6.33 -5.98 21.00
CA GLN A 126 -6.38 -5.54 19.61
C GLN A 126 -5.20 -6.08 18.79
N ALA A 127 -5.42 -6.13 17.48
CA ALA A 127 -4.37 -6.42 16.51
C ALA A 127 -4.32 -5.34 15.43
N ILE A 128 -3.10 -4.93 15.08
CA ILE A 128 -2.87 -3.99 13.98
C ILE A 128 -1.91 -4.61 12.97
N THR A 129 -2.21 -4.41 11.68
CA THR A 129 -1.40 -4.91 10.58
C THR A 129 -0.91 -3.74 9.73
N PHE A 130 0.40 -3.66 9.55
CA PHE A 130 1.07 -2.73 8.65
C PHE A 130 1.49 -3.44 7.39
N ILE A 131 1.26 -2.79 6.26
CA ILE A 131 1.65 -3.31 4.96
C ILE A 131 2.52 -2.27 4.27
N GLY A 132 3.74 -2.69 3.95
CA GLY A 132 4.71 -1.91 3.21
C GLY A 132 5.02 -2.55 1.85
N ARG A 133 4.98 -1.75 0.78
CA ARG A 133 5.44 -2.13 -0.56
C ARG A 133 6.47 -1.14 -1.04
N ASN A 134 7.68 -1.61 -1.32
CA ASN A 134 8.75 -0.72 -1.77
C ASN A 134 8.41 -0.09 -3.13
N LYS A 135 8.64 1.22 -3.26
CA LYS A 135 8.49 1.96 -4.52
C LYS A 135 9.52 1.56 -5.58
N SER A 136 10.69 1.14 -5.15
CA SER A 136 11.77 0.72 -6.03
C SER A 136 12.28 -0.66 -5.63
N PHE A 137 12.64 -1.46 -6.61
CA PHE A 137 13.32 -2.73 -6.40
C PHE A 137 14.50 -2.86 -7.36
N THR A 138 15.53 -3.57 -6.93
CA THR A 138 16.65 -3.90 -7.78
C THR A 138 16.36 -5.20 -8.51
N THR A 139 16.44 -5.19 -9.84
CA THR A 139 16.28 -6.40 -10.64
C THR A 139 17.50 -7.30 -10.48
N ILE A 140 17.36 -8.58 -10.88
CA ILE A 140 18.48 -9.55 -10.87
C ILE A 140 19.69 -9.05 -11.68
N LYS A 141 19.47 -8.17 -12.66
CA LYS A 141 20.52 -7.54 -13.47
C LYS A 141 21.11 -6.28 -12.83
N GLY A 142 20.79 -5.97 -11.56
CA GLY A 142 21.30 -4.79 -10.86
C GLY A 142 20.62 -3.46 -11.24
N THR A 143 19.68 -3.45 -12.19
CA THR A 143 18.96 -2.23 -12.58
C THR A 143 17.86 -1.90 -11.58
N LYS A 144 17.77 -0.62 -11.18
CA LYS A 144 16.66 -0.14 -10.35
C LYS A 144 15.39 -0.05 -11.21
N SER A 145 14.34 -0.73 -10.79
CA SER A 145 13.03 -0.68 -11.42
C SER A 145 12.01 -0.10 -10.46
N LEU A 146 11.05 0.65 -11.00
CA LEU A 146 9.96 1.24 -10.22
C LEU A 146 8.85 0.21 -10.02
N ASN A 147 8.42 0.07 -8.77
CA ASN A 147 7.24 -0.72 -8.45
C ASN A 147 6.00 0.19 -8.56
N ILE A 148 5.22 -0.07 -9.58
CA ILE A 148 4.00 0.68 -9.88
C ILE A 148 3.01 0.69 -8.69
N PHE A 149 2.96 -0.39 -7.93
CA PHE A 149 2.12 -0.56 -6.74
C PHE A 149 2.86 -0.23 -5.44
N GLY A 150 4.11 0.23 -5.53
CA GLY A 150 4.90 0.61 -4.37
C GLY A 150 4.35 1.86 -3.69
N THR A 151 4.24 1.81 -2.37
CA THR A 151 3.67 2.87 -1.55
C THR A 151 4.66 3.46 -0.56
N CYS A 152 5.60 2.64 -0.07
CA CYS A 152 6.55 2.99 0.98
C CYS A 152 7.94 3.30 0.41
N THR A 153 8.69 4.13 1.11
CA THR A 153 10.10 4.34 0.80
C THR A 153 10.94 3.16 1.29
N THR A 154 12.16 3.03 0.81
CA THR A 154 13.10 2.00 1.31
C THR A 154 13.41 2.22 2.80
N ALA A 155 13.46 3.48 3.24
CA ALA A 155 13.66 3.83 4.64
C ALA A 155 12.51 3.31 5.51
N ASP A 156 11.24 3.54 5.10
CA ASP A 156 10.07 3.04 5.82
C ASP A 156 10.08 1.50 5.94
N ILE A 157 10.47 0.81 4.86
CA ILE A 157 10.56 -0.67 4.87
C ILE A 157 11.65 -1.16 5.83
N ASN A 158 12.80 -0.49 5.86
CA ASN A 158 13.88 -0.84 6.78
C ASN A 158 13.44 -0.61 8.23
N THR A 159 12.82 0.53 8.52
CA THR A 159 12.27 0.83 9.85
C THR A 159 11.24 -0.21 10.29
N LEU A 160 10.34 -0.62 9.40
CA LEU A 160 9.37 -1.71 9.66
C LEU A 160 10.04 -3.06 9.91
N CYS A 161 11.13 -3.37 9.18
CA CYS A 161 11.91 -4.59 9.41
C CYS A 161 12.62 -4.57 10.76
N GLU A 162 13.23 -3.45 11.14
CA GLU A 162 13.89 -3.28 12.43
C GLU A 162 12.88 -3.41 13.57
N LEU A 163 11.78 -2.68 13.50
CA LEU A 163 10.68 -2.78 14.44
C LEU A 163 10.19 -4.23 14.59
N GLY A 164 9.96 -4.92 13.46
CA GLY A 164 9.49 -6.30 13.48
C GLY A 164 10.47 -7.26 14.14
N ARG A 165 11.79 -7.09 13.91
CA ARG A 165 12.84 -7.89 14.58
C ARG A 165 12.90 -7.61 16.07
N ASP A 166 12.86 -6.35 16.48
CA ASP A 166 12.89 -5.97 17.89
C ASP A 166 11.69 -6.55 18.64
N LEU A 167 10.49 -6.46 18.04
CA LEU A 167 9.27 -7.05 18.60
C LEU A 167 9.35 -8.59 18.69
N GLN A 168 9.89 -9.25 17.66
CA GLN A 168 10.08 -10.71 17.69
C GLN A 168 11.07 -11.15 18.75
N MET A 169 12.13 -10.37 19.00
CA MET A 169 13.08 -10.64 20.07
C MET A 169 12.42 -10.53 21.44
N LEU A 170 11.56 -9.54 21.64
CA LEU A 170 10.79 -9.38 22.88
C LEU A 170 9.83 -10.57 23.10
N CYS A 171 9.11 -11.00 22.07
CA CYS A 171 8.19 -12.14 22.15
C CYS A 171 8.92 -13.47 22.44
N LYS A 172 10.12 -13.68 21.87
CA LYS A 172 10.91 -14.92 22.11
C LYS A 172 11.47 -15.01 23.52
N LYS A 173 11.76 -13.89 24.16
CA LYS A 173 12.30 -13.86 25.53
C LYS A 173 11.29 -14.34 26.56
N ASP A 174 10.01 -14.39 26.20
CA ASP A 174 8.90 -14.78 27.10
C ASP A 174 8.36 -16.19 26.83
N SER A 175 8.92 -16.93 25.84
CA SER A 175 8.60 -18.35 25.67
C SER A 175 9.48 -19.17 26.60
N PRO A 176 9.00 -19.63 27.76
CA PRO A 176 9.76 -20.57 28.59
C PRO A 176 9.93 -21.88 27.78
N LEU A 177 11.15 -22.44 27.82
CA LEU A 177 11.49 -23.78 27.37
C LEU A 177 10.63 -24.83 28.05
#